data_666c4527f84641a3d61043edd3f547b4
#
_entry.id   666c4527f84641a3d61043edd3f547b4
#
_cell.length_a   1.000
_cell.length_b   1.000
_cell.length_c   1.000
_cell.angle_alpha   90.00
_cell.angle_beta   90.00
_cell.angle_gamma   90.00
#
_symmetry.space_group_name_H-M   'P 1'
#
loop_
_entity.id
_entity.type
_entity.pdbx_description
1 polymer ?
#
loop_
_entity_poly.entity_id
_entity_poly.type
_entity_poly.pdbx_seq_one_letter_code
_entity_poly.pdbx_strand_id
1 'polypeptide(L)'
;MKQARMLWLIVFMHISAPFVSGWGYEGHRRINYIASFQLKGDLGSFLTKHAELLKLYGPIPDYIKGIDRNGYHHHFIDADYYDTFPFDNIPRQRSDFYQKYGDEMIKKMGDAPWYIEKLCDRIIYLMKNNRFEEALFNMGELGHYIADLHQPLHVIKNYNGKETGNEGVHFRWEVRLIDEYVRRIDPIGEIEKVKDPISYAFKIVKESFSYHQEILLADTKARALLTSDQAKQLRSYDILNFEKPYLDILYSETRELLYDRIGRAPIRLASLWKYCWEQAGSPALP
;
A
#
# COMPACT_ATOMS: atom_id res chain seq x y z
N MET A 1 -59.07 19.98 -11.89
CA MET A 1 -57.84 19.28 -12.31
C MET A 1 -56.74 19.66 -11.31
N LYS A 2 -56.42 18.76 -10.34
CA LYS A 2 -55.37 18.98 -9.33
C LYS A 2 -54.13 18.26 -9.84
N GLN A 3 -53.06 19.00 -10.15
CA GLN A 3 -51.74 18.44 -10.48
C GLN A 3 -51.07 17.98 -9.18
N ALA A 4 -50.85 16.67 -9.07
CA ALA A 4 -50.01 16.08 -8.01
C ALA A 4 -48.54 16.32 -8.34
N ARG A 5 -47.87 17.13 -7.54
CA ARG A 5 -46.41 17.27 -7.57
C ARG A 5 -45.79 16.07 -6.87
N MET A 6 -45.19 15.16 -7.63
CA MET A 6 -44.40 14.02 -7.14
C MET A 6 -43.04 14.51 -6.68
N LEU A 7 -42.86 14.57 -5.35
CA LEU A 7 -41.56 14.90 -4.73
C LEU A 7 -40.69 13.64 -4.78
N TRP A 8 -39.64 13.69 -5.60
CA TRP A 8 -38.59 12.65 -5.57
C TRP A 8 -37.67 12.91 -4.37
N LEU A 9 -37.82 12.11 -3.32
CA LEU A 9 -36.85 12.06 -2.21
C LEU A 9 -35.63 11.26 -2.70
N ILE A 10 -34.57 11.96 -3.04
CA ILE A 10 -33.26 11.31 -3.25
C ILE A 10 -32.69 10.99 -1.87
N VAL A 11 -32.85 9.75 -1.44
CA VAL A 11 -32.19 9.23 -0.25
C VAL A 11 -30.73 8.99 -0.62
N PHE A 12 -29.85 9.89 -0.23
CA PHE A 12 -28.41 9.61 -0.20
C PHE A 12 -28.16 8.57 0.90
N MET A 13 -28.14 7.29 0.52
CA MET A 13 -27.54 6.26 1.37
C MET A 13 -26.04 6.53 1.46
N HIS A 14 -25.61 7.15 2.56
CA HIS A 14 -24.21 7.10 2.95
C HIS A 14 -23.88 5.66 3.33
N ILE A 15 -23.40 4.89 2.36
CA ILE A 15 -22.76 3.60 2.64
C ILE A 15 -21.36 3.95 3.11
N SER A 16 -21.19 4.21 4.39
CA SER A 16 -19.89 4.25 5.05
C SER A 16 -19.43 2.81 5.29
N ALA A 17 -18.95 2.14 4.25
CA ALA A 17 -18.12 0.97 4.46
C ALA A 17 -16.74 1.48 4.88
N PRO A 18 -16.15 1.01 5.99
CA PRO A 18 -14.78 1.34 6.33
C PRO A 18 -13.85 0.64 5.35
N PHE A 19 -13.43 1.35 4.31
CA PHE A 19 -12.40 0.87 3.42
C PHE A 19 -11.06 1.06 4.13
N VAL A 20 -10.46 -0.05 4.56
CA VAL A 20 -9.06 -0.07 4.98
C VAL A 20 -8.24 0.03 3.70
N SER A 21 -7.65 1.19 3.45
CA SER A 21 -6.75 1.43 2.32
C SER A 21 -5.34 1.59 2.84
N GLY A 22 -4.37 0.86 2.30
CA GLY A 22 -2.96 1.01 2.63
C GLY A 22 -2.50 2.47 2.43
N TRP A 23 -1.74 3.06 3.36
CA TRP A 23 -1.27 4.45 3.34
C TRP A 23 -2.35 5.53 3.08
N GLY A 24 -3.64 5.18 3.12
CA GLY A 24 -4.74 6.01 2.69
C GLY A 24 -4.65 6.40 1.20
N TYR A 25 -5.73 6.89 0.65
CA TYR A 25 -5.72 7.34 -0.76
C TYR A 25 -4.68 8.43 -1.03
N GLU A 26 -4.45 9.30 -0.06
CA GLU A 26 -3.53 10.43 -0.20
C GLU A 26 -2.07 9.97 -0.15
N GLY A 27 -1.71 8.99 0.69
CA GLY A 27 -0.37 8.44 0.73
C GLY A 27 0.03 7.78 -0.60
N HIS A 28 -0.84 6.96 -1.19
CA HIS A 28 -0.61 6.34 -2.51
C HIS A 28 -0.46 7.38 -3.62
N ARG A 29 -1.30 8.43 -3.62
CA ARG A 29 -1.17 9.55 -4.57
C ARG A 29 0.19 10.21 -4.49
N ARG A 30 0.64 10.54 -3.27
CA ARG A 30 1.92 11.22 -3.06
C ARG A 30 3.10 10.36 -3.41
N ILE A 31 3.09 9.06 -3.05
CA ILE A 31 4.17 8.13 -3.38
C ILE A 31 4.37 8.05 -4.90
N ASN A 32 3.30 7.84 -5.67
CA ASN A 32 3.38 7.78 -7.13
C ASN A 32 3.85 9.11 -7.74
N TYR A 33 3.31 10.22 -7.25
CA TYR A 33 3.71 11.55 -7.70
C TYR A 33 5.20 11.81 -7.47
N ILE A 34 5.68 11.55 -6.27
CA ILE A 34 7.09 11.77 -5.91
C ILE A 34 8.02 10.85 -6.71
N ALA A 35 7.64 9.58 -6.90
CA ALA A 35 8.40 8.61 -7.70
C ALA A 35 8.63 9.10 -9.14
N SER A 36 7.68 9.85 -9.70
CA SER A 36 7.76 10.37 -11.08
C SER A 36 8.92 11.34 -11.32
N PHE A 37 9.51 11.89 -10.27
CA PHE A 37 10.62 12.85 -10.33
C PHE A 37 11.97 12.25 -9.94
N GLN A 38 12.06 10.95 -9.67
CA GLN A 38 13.29 10.34 -9.14
C GLN A 38 14.26 9.85 -10.22
N LEU A 39 13.85 9.82 -11.49
CA LEU A 39 14.67 9.38 -12.60
C LEU A 39 15.08 10.57 -13.50
N LYS A 40 16.12 10.36 -14.29
CA LYS A 40 16.65 11.31 -15.27
C LYS A 40 16.58 10.73 -16.68
N GLY A 41 16.93 11.54 -17.70
CA GLY A 41 16.92 11.13 -19.11
C GLY A 41 15.50 10.97 -19.65
N ASP A 42 15.35 10.18 -20.72
CA ASP A 42 14.09 10.01 -21.44
C ASP A 42 12.96 9.45 -20.55
N LEU A 43 13.26 8.41 -19.77
CA LEU A 43 12.29 7.85 -18.85
C LEU A 43 11.90 8.86 -17.76
N GLY A 44 12.86 9.63 -17.21
CA GLY A 44 12.56 10.67 -16.22
C GLY A 44 11.67 11.77 -16.78
N SER A 45 11.93 12.21 -18.02
CA SER A 45 11.12 13.21 -18.71
C SER A 45 9.70 12.71 -18.96
N PHE A 46 9.57 11.46 -19.42
CA PHE A 46 8.28 10.82 -19.65
C PHE A 46 7.46 10.69 -18.35
N LEU A 47 8.06 10.23 -17.26
CA LEU A 47 7.38 10.10 -15.98
C LEU A 47 6.97 11.46 -15.41
N THR A 48 7.84 12.46 -15.48
CA THR A 48 7.54 13.84 -15.04
C THR A 48 6.37 14.43 -15.82
N LYS A 49 6.32 14.24 -17.14
CA LYS A 49 5.20 14.65 -17.99
C LYS A 49 3.86 14.04 -17.57
N HIS A 50 3.90 12.80 -17.03
CA HIS A 50 2.70 12.06 -16.64
C HIS A 50 2.50 11.96 -15.12
N ALA A 51 3.20 12.78 -14.33
CA ALA A 51 3.19 12.70 -12.86
C ALA A 51 1.79 12.82 -12.24
N GLU A 52 0.95 13.75 -12.73
CA GLU A 52 -0.43 13.90 -12.24
C GLU A 52 -1.30 12.67 -12.57
N LEU A 53 -1.08 12.04 -13.72
CA LEU A 53 -1.79 10.84 -14.11
C LEU A 53 -1.39 9.64 -13.22
N LEU A 54 -0.09 9.44 -12.99
CA LEU A 54 0.43 8.41 -12.10
C LEU A 54 -0.06 8.61 -10.66
N LYS A 55 -0.13 9.85 -10.19
CA LYS A 55 -0.73 10.21 -8.90
C LYS A 55 -2.19 9.75 -8.81
N LEU A 56 -3.00 9.98 -9.85
CA LEU A 56 -4.40 9.56 -9.87
C LEU A 56 -4.56 8.03 -9.91
N TYR A 57 -3.64 7.32 -10.53
CA TYR A 57 -3.69 5.86 -10.63
C TYR A 57 -3.30 5.15 -9.33
N GLY A 58 -2.50 5.80 -8.45
CA GLY A 58 -2.04 5.21 -7.20
C GLY A 58 -3.14 4.58 -6.34
N PRO A 59 -4.25 5.24 -6.01
CA PRO A 59 -5.28 4.69 -5.15
C PRO A 59 -6.31 3.79 -5.87
N ILE A 60 -6.21 3.60 -7.20
CA ILE A 60 -7.22 2.83 -7.97
C ILE A 60 -7.42 1.42 -7.44
N PRO A 61 -6.37 0.62 -7.09
CA PRO A 61 -6.57 -0.72 -6.56
C PRO A 61 -7.47 -0.75 -5.32
N ASP A 62 -7.37 0.24 -4.43
CA ASP A 62 -8.22 0.35 -3.26
C ASP A 62 -9.70 0.66 -3.61
N TYR A 63 -9.93 1.50 -4.62
CA TYR A 63 -11.30 1.73 -5.10
C TYR A 63 -11.90 0.46 -5.71
N ILE A 64 -11.12 -0.30 -6.48
CA ILE A 64 -11.55 -1.57 -7.06
C ILE A 64 -11.84 -2.60 -5.97
N LYS A 65 -10.96 -2.75 -4.98
CA LYS A 65 -11.14 -3.63 -3.81
C LYS A 65 -12.45 -3.37 -3.08
N GLY A 66 -12.90 -2.13 -3.08
CA GLY A 66 -14.18 -1.73 -2.49
C GLY A 66 -15.41 -2.24 -3.24
N ILE A 67 -15.27 -2.50 -4.54
CA ILE A 67 -16.37 -2.93 -5.43
C ILE A 67 -16.26 -4.43 -5.71
N ASP A 68 -15.05 -4.92 -5.97
CA ASP A 68 -14.74 -6.32 -6.27
C ASP A 68 -13.58 -6.81 -5.38
N ARG A 69 -13.87 -7.79 -4.52
CA ARG A 69 -12.89 -8.35 -3.58
C ARG A 69 -11.97 -9.41 -4.20
N ASN A 70 -12.12 -9.75 -5.46
CA ASN A 70 -11.29 -10.78 -6.10
C ASN A 70 -9.80 -10.47 -6.06
N GLY A 71 -9.39 -9.19 -6.07
CA GLY A 71 -8.01 -8.72 -5.95
C GLY A 71 -7.54 -8.36 -4.53
N TYR A 72 -8.38 -8.54 -3.50
CA TYR A 72 -8.06 -8.09 -2.14
C TYR A 72 -6.74 -8.65 -1.61
N HIS A 73 -6.43 -9.91 -1.89
CA HIS A 73 -5.25 -10.63 -1.43
C HIS A 73 -3.93 -10.12 -2.04
N HIS A 74 -3.97 -9.31 -3.09
CA HIS A 74 -2.78 -8.71 -3.71
C HIS A 74 -2.20 -7.54 -2.91
N HIS A 75 -2.93 -7.01 -1.92
CA HIS A 75 -2.52 -5.85 -1.11
C HIS A 75 -1.57 -6.21 0.03
N PHE A 76 -1.38 -7.48 0.36
CA PHE A 76 -0.63 -7.90 1.53
C PHE A 76 0.02 -9.27 1.35
N ILE A 77 0.83 -9.64 2.31
CA ILE A 77 1.34 -10.99 2.51
C ILE A 77 1.50 -11.25 4.01
N ASP A 78 0.75 -12.17 4.57
CA ASP A 78 0.97 -12.67 5.93
C ASP A 78 2.19 -13.59 5.95
N ALA A 79 3.38 -12.99 5.84
CA ALA A 79 4.62 -13.72 5.63
C ALA A 79 4.92 -14.72 6.74
N ASP A 80 4.60 -14.35 7.99
CA ASP A 80 4.72 -15.18 9.19
C ASP A 80 3.70 -16.34 9.28
N TYR A 81 2.73 -16.36 8.38
CA TYR A 81 1.87 -17.53 8.18
C TYR A 81 2.54 -18.57 7.27
N TYR A 82 3.23 -18.12 6.24
CA TYR A 82 3.86 -19.01 5.25
C TYR A 82 5.17 -19.60 5.74
N ASP A 83 5.96 -18.84 6.52
CA ASP A 83 7.28 -19.25 7.01
C ASP A 83 7.70 -18.39 8.20
N THR A 84 8.71 -18.83 8.93
CA THR A 84 9.39 -18.03 9.96
C THR A 84 10.37 -17.04 9.30
N PHE A 85 10.59 -15.89 9.98
CA PHE A 85 11.61 -14.94 9.53
C PHE A 85 12.99 -15.63 9.43
N PRO A 86 13.76 -15.45 8.38
CA PRO A 86 13.65 -14.44 7.30
C PRO A 86 12.88 -14.89 6.03
N PHE A 87 11.98 -15.88 6.11
CA PHE A 87 11.08 -16.29 5.04
C PHE A 87 11.77 -16.93 3.83
N ASP A 88 12.87 -17.63 4.05
CA ASP A 88 13.69 -18.19 2.97
C ASP A 88 13.08 -19.45 2.34
N ASN A 89 12.17 -20.14 3.07
CA ASN A 89 11.47 -21.34 2.58
C ASN A 89 10.18 -21.03 1.80
N ILE A 90 9.78 -19.76 1.66
CA ILE A 90 8.67 -19.38 0.79
C ILE A 90 9.15 -19.48 -0.67
N PRO A 91 8.52 -20.29 -1.54
CA PRO A 91 8.90 -20.42 -2.94
C PRO A 91 8.86 -19.07 -3.66
N ARG A 92 9.92 -18.69 -4.35
CA ARG A 92 9.96 -17.44 -5.14
C ARG A 92 9.31 -17.62 -6.51
N GLN A 93 9.39 -18.80 -7.10
CA GLN A 93 8.69 -19.11 -8.35
C GLN A 93 7.17 -19.14 -8.08
N ARG A 94 6.41 -18.36 -8.86
CA ARG A 94 4.96 -18.22 -8.67
C ARG A 94 4.23 -19.58 -8.80
N SER A 95 4.61 -20.39 -9.80
CA SER A 95 4.05 -21.74 -9.96
C SER A 95 4.20 -22.60 -8.71
N ASP A 96 5.39 -22.59 -8.12
CA ASP A 96 5.71 -23.43 -6.97
C ASP A 96 5.00 -22.92 -5.69
N PHE A 97 4.87 -21.58 -5.56
CA PHE A 97 4.12 -20.96 -4.47
C PHE A 97 2.64 -21.36 -4.53
N TYR A 98 2.00 -21.20 -5.71
CA TYR A 98 0.60 -21.55 -5.89
C TYR A 98 0.36 -23.07 -5.77
N GLN A 99 1.28 -23.90 -6.26
CA GLN A 99 1.22 -25.36 -6.08
C GLN A 99 1.34 -25.76 -4.62
N LYS A 100 2.23 -25.11 -3.84
CA LYS A 100 2.47 -25.45 -2.45
C LYS A 100 1.31 -25.08 -1.53
N TYR A 101 0.71 -23.90 -1.73
CA TYR A 101 -0.26 -23.35 -0.78
C TYR A 101 -1.71 -23.40 -1.28
N GLY A 102 -1.94 -23.42 -2.59
CA GLY A 102 -3.27 -23.42 -3.20
C GLY A 102 -4.02 -22.10 -3.12
N ASP A 103 -4.97 -21.90 -4.03
CA ASP A 103 -5.68 -20.62 -4.21
C ASP A 103 -6.44 -20.14 -2.97
N GLU A 104 -7.09 -21.05 -2.25
CA GLU A 104 -7.88 -20.71 -1.05
C GLU A 104 -7.01 -20.12 0.06
N MET A 105 -5.82 -20.73 0.28
CA MET A 105 -4.88 -20.24 1.27
C MET A 105 -4.30 -18.89 0.85
N ILE A 106 -3.93 -18.75 -0.42
CA ILE A 106 -3.35 -17.53 -0.97
C ILE A 106 -4.34 -16.37 -0.90
N LYS A 107 -5.60 -16.58 -1.26
CA LYS A 107 -6.66 -15.57 -1.09
C LYS A 107 -6.83 -15.11 0.37
N LYS A 108 -6.53 -15.96 1.32
CA LYS A 108 -6.62 -15.64 2.74
C LYS A 108 -5.38 -14.93 3.27
N MET A 109 -4.18 -15.36 2.84
CA MET A 109 -2.90 -14.95 3.42
C MET A 109 -2.07 -14.00 2.55
N GLY A 110 -2.57 -13.69 1.35
CA GLY A 110 -1.98 -12.69 0.44
C GLY A 110 -0.83 -13.20 -0.42
N ASP A 111 -0.59 -12.50 -1.53
CA ASP A 111 0.43 -12.82 -2.54
C ASP A 111 1.09 -11.56 -3.15
N ALA A 112 1.07 -10.44 -2.48
CA ALA A 112 1.56 -9.16 -3.00
C ALA A 112 2.91 -9.24 -3.76
N PRO A 113 3.96 -9.97 -3.30
CA PRO A 113 5.22 -10.05 -4.03
C PRO A 113 5.09 -10.63 -5.44
N TRP A 114 4.29 -11.67 -5.64
CA TRP A 114 4.08 -12.29 -6.96
C TRP A 114 3.16 -11.47 -7.86
N TYR A 115 2.26 -10.70 -7.26
CA TYR A 115 1.43 -9.76 -8.02
C TYR A 115 2.26 -8.58 -8.53
N ILE A 116 3.20 -8.08 -7.74
CA ILE A 116 4.19 -7.08 -8.15
C ILE A 116 5.03 -7.59 -9.34
N GLU A 117 5.53 -8.83 -9.28
CA GLU A 117 6.24 -9.46 -10.39
C GLU A 117 5.36 -9.50 -11.65
N LYS A 118 4.11 -9.97 -11.54
CA LYS A 118 3.13 -10.00 -12.62
C LYS A 118 2.89 -8.62 -13.25
N LEU A 119 2.82 -7.57 -12.43
CA LEU A 119 2.67 -6.20 -12.93
C LEU A 119 3.93 -5.73 -13.67
N CYS A 120 5.13 -6.06 -13.17
CA CYS A 120 6.38 -5.77 -13.88
C CYS A 120 6.40 -6.46 -15.26
N ASP A 121 6.05 -7.73 -15.34
CA ASP A 121 5.94 -8.47 -16.61
C ASP A 121 4.94 -7.80 -17.57
N ARG A 122 3.80 -7.35 -17.04
CA ARG A 122 2.79 -6.67 -17.83
C ARG A 122 3.28 -5.33 -18.36
N ILE A 123 3.95 -4.52 -17.53
CA ILE A 123 4.53 -3.22 -17.92
C ILE A 123 5.59 -3.45 -19.01
N ILE A 124 6.50 -4.42 -18.83
CA ILE A 124 7.52 -4.79 -19.83
C ILE A 124 6.89 -5.14 -21.17
N TYR A 125 5.86 -6.01 -21.16
CA TYR A 125 5.13 -6.39 -22.36
C TYR A 125 4.49 -5.19 -23.07
N LEU A 126 3.84 -4.31 -22.30
CA LEU A 126 3.15 -3.14 -22.86
C LEU A 126 4.14 -2.14 -23.46
N MET A 127 5.26 -1.89 -22.80
CA MET A 127 6.31 -1.00 -23.30
C MET A 127 6.98 -1.56 -24.58
N LYS A 128 7.26 -2.87 -24.63
CA LYS A 128 7.78 -3.55 -25.84
C LYS A 128 6.85 -3.40 -27.06
N ASN A 129 5.56 -3.26 -26.82
CA ASN A 129 4.53 -3.12 -27.86
C ASN A 129 4.08 -1.67 -28.06
N ASN A 130 4.80 -0.67 -27.53
CA ASN A 130 4.51 0.75 -27.63
C ASN A 130 3.11 1.15 -27.07
N ARG A 131 2.56 0.36 -26.13
CA ARG A 131 1.27 0.59 -25.47
C ARG A 131 1.49 1.42 -24.20
N PHE A 132 2.00 2.64 -24.36
CA PHE A 132 2.50 3.45 -23.25
C PHE A 132 1.41 3.95 -22.29
N GLU A 133 0.20 4.25 -22.75
CA GLU A 133 -0.91 4.66 -21.90
C GLU A 133 -1.32 3.52 -20.94
N GLU A 134 -1.40 2.30 -21.45
CA GLU A 134 -1.69 1.13 -20.63
C GLU A 134 -0.52 0.78 -19.69
N ALA A 135 0.72 0.99 -20.15
CA ALA A 135 1.89 0.85 -19.29
C ALA A 135 1.83 1.84 -18.10
N LEU A 136 1.49 3.11 -18.35
CA LEU A 136 1.31 4.13 -17.30
C LEU A 136 0.25 3.72 -16.27
N PHE A 137 -0.88 3.15 -16.72
CA PHE A 137 -1.90 2.66 -15.79
C PHE A 137 -1.33 1.57 -14.88
N ASN A 138 -0.68 0.53 -15.45
CA ASN A 138 -0.08 -0.54 -14.67
C ASN A 138 1.11 -0.05 -13.80
N MET A 139 1.84 0.97 -14.23
CA MET A 139 2.88 1.63 -13.42
C MET A 139 2.27 2.32 -12.19
N GLY A 140 1.11 2.95 -12.33
CA GLY A 140 0.37 3.52 -11.22
C GLY A 140 -0.11 2.47 -10.23
N GLU A 141 -0.65 1.33 -10.73
CA GLU A 141 -1.04 0.19 -9.89
C GLU A 141 0.17 -0.43 -9.16
N LEU A 142 1.31 -0.60 -9.87
CA LEU A 142 2.54 -1.09 -9.25
C LEU A 142 2.96 -0.25 -8.05
N GLY A 143 2.78 1.09 -8.16
CA GLY A 143 3.08 2.00 -7.07
C GLY A 143 2.23 1.79 -5.84
N HIS A 144 0.96 1.42 -6.01
CA HIS A 144 0.09 1.03 -4.91
C HIS A 144 0.66 -0.16 -4.12
N TYR A 145 0.92 -1.27 -4.79
CA TYR A 145 1.37 -2.50 -4.12
C TYR A 145 2.80 -2.39 -3.54
N ILE A 146 3.66 -1.58 -4.18
CA ILE A 146 4.97 -1.26 -3.58
C ILE A 146 4.80 -0.43 -2.31
N ALA A 147 3.89 0.52 -2.29
CA ALA A 147 3.58 1.29 -1.09
C ALA A 147 3.01 0.37 0.01
N ASP A 148 2.09 -0.52 -0.32
CA ASP A 148 1.52 -1.50 0.62
C ASP A 148 2.60 -2.37 1.27
N LEU A 149 3.58 -2.88 0.52
CA LEU A 149 4.67 -3.66 1.10
C LEU A 149 5.59 -2.85 2.04
N HIS A 150 5.58 -1.51 1.96
CA HIS A 150 6.32 -0.66 2.90
C HIS A 150 5.57 -0.46 4.22
N GLN A 151 4.29 -0.81 4.28
CA GLN A 151 3.48 -0.77 5.51
C GLN A 151 3.74 -2.05 6.33
N PRO A 152 4.35 -1.92 7.55
CA PRO A 152 4.75 -3.10 8.32
C PRO A 152 3.61 -4.05 8.70
N LEU A 153 2.39 -3.54 8.80
CA LEU A 153 1.22 -4.36 9.14
C LEU A 153 0.62 -5.07 7.92
N HIS A 154 1.05 -4.75 6.68
CA HIS A 154 0.67 -5.51 5.47
C HIS A 154 1.48 -6.79 5.25
N VAL A 155 2.45 -7.08 6.12
CA VAL A 155 3.33 -8.23 5.93
C VAL A 155 3.27 -9.24 7.10
N ILE A 156 2.25 -9.09 7.96
CA ILE A 156 2.05 -9.94 9.14
C ILE A 156 0.59 -10.38 9.29
N LYS A 157 0.40 -11.58 9.86
CA LYS A 157 -0.92 -12.14 10.18
C LYS A 157 -1.71 -11.29 11.17
N ASN A 158 -1.05 -10.73 12.19
CA ASN A 158 -1.68 -9.86 13.19
C ASN A 158 -1.82 -8.41 12.73
N TYR A 159 -2.07 -8.19 11.43
CA TYR A 159 -2.10 -6.87 10.80
C TYR A 159 -2.97 -5.82 11.52
N ASN A 160 -4.10 -6.22 12.06
CA ASN A 160 -5.02 -5.33 12.77
C ASN A 160 -4.84 -5.32 14.29
N GLY A 161 -3.82 -6.02 14.81
CA GLY A 161 -3.48 -6.04 16.23
C GLY A 161 -4.45 -6.83 17.11
N LYS A 162 -5.35 -7.65 16.53
CA LYS A 162 -6.38 -8.39 17.29
C LYS A 162 -5.76 -9.37 18.28
N GLU A 163 -4.67 -10.03 17.92
CA GLU A 163 -3.99 -11.04 18.76
C GLU A 163 -3.27 -10.41 19.97
N THR A 164 -2.97 -9.10 19.91
CA THR A 164 -2.18 -8.37 20.92
C THR A 164 -2.98 -7.29 21.64
N GLY A 165 -4.31 -7.20 21.43
CA GLY A 165 -5.14 -6.18 22.06
C GLY A 165 -5.07 -4.79 21.41
N ASN A 166 -4.43 -4.68 20.26
CA ASN A 166 -4.23 -3.45 19.47
C ASN A 166 -5.28 -3.27 18.37
N GLU A 167 -6.42 -3.91 18.45
CA GLU A 167 -7.42 -3.94 17.37
C GLU A 167 -7.70 -2.56 16.78
N GLY A 168 -7.65 -2.48 15.42
CA GLY A 168 -7.82 -1.24 14.65
C GLY A 168 -6.54 -0.42 14.47
N VAL A 169 -5.37 -0.88 14.98
CA VAL A 169 -4.09 -0.16 14.84
C VAL A 169 -3.72 0.06 13.37
N HIS A 170 -4.05 -0.88 12.50
CA HIS A 170 -3.79 -0.81 11.06
C HIS A 170 -4.31 0.51 10.47
N PHE A 171 -5.63 0.75 10.56
CA PHE A 171 -6.25 1.96 10.05
C PHE A 171 -5.69 3.23 10.70
N ARG A 172 -5.45 3.21 12.02
CA ARG A 172 -4.95 4.38 12.74
C ARG A 172 -3.53 4.74 12.33
N TRP A 173 -2.65 3.75 12.18
CA TRP A 173 -1.25 4.01 11.84
C TRP A 173 -1.08 4.44 10.38
N GLU A 174 -1.73 3.77 9.44
CA GLU A 174 -1.52 4.03 8.02
C GLU A 174 -2.38 5.14 7.43
N VAL A 175 -3.61 5.35 7.95
CA VAL A 175 -4.53 6.35 7.42
C VAL A 175 -4.54 7.58 8.30
N ARG A 176 -4.88 7.39 9.59
CA ARG A 176 -5.07 8.52 10.50
C ARG A 176 -3.79 9.31 10.75
N LEU A 177 -2.64 8.64 10.90
CA LEU A 177 -1.37 9.37 11.06
C LEU A 177 -0.97 10.10 9.78
N ILE A 178 -1.19 9.53 8.61
CA ILE A 178 -0.88 10.20 7.34
C ILE A 178 -1.74 11.45 7.16
N ASP A 179 -3.04 11.33 7.34
CA ASP A 179 -3.98 12.44 7.14
C ASP A 179 -3.73 13.58 8.14
N GLU A 180 -3.43 13.25 9.41
CA GLU A 180 -3.29 14.23 10.47
C GLU A 180 -1.90 14.89 10.52
N TYR A 181 -0.81 14.10 10.30
CA TYR A 181 0.55 14.58 10.61
C TYR A 181 1.47 14.67 9.38
N VAL A 182 1.28 13.87 8.33
CA VAL A 182 2.22 13.85 7.21
C VAL A 182 1.87 14.94 6.19
N ARG A 183 2.55 16.08 6.29
CA ARG A 183 2.36 17.21 5.36
C ARG A 183 3.26 17.08 4.12
N ARG A 184 4.42 16.47 4.26
CA ARG A 184 5.41 16.29 3.21
C ARG A 184 6.03 14.90 3.32
N ILE A 185 6.34 14.29 2.19
CA ILE A 185 7.12 13.07 2.09
C ILE A 185 8.42 13.43 1.39
N ASP A 186 9.54 13.26 2.06
CA ASP A 186 10.87 13.38 1.47
C ASP A 186 11.33 11.98 1.01
N PRO A 187 11.74 11.82 -0.25
CA PRO A 187 12.23 10.52 -0.73
C PRO A 187 13.54 10.15 -0.03
N ILE A 188 13.64 8.87 0.40
CA ILE A 188 14.78 8.34 1.16
C ILE A 188 15.45 7.22 0.37
N GLY A 189 16.74 7.35 0.12
CA GLY A 189 17.58 6.38 -0.57
C GLY A 189 17.97 6.83 -1.97
N GLU A 190 18.52 5.91 -2.74
CA GLU A 190 18.97 6.11 -4.12
C GLU A 190 18.29 5.08 -5.04
N ILE A 191 18.28 5.37 -6.34
CA ILE A 191 17.76 4.44 -7.35
C ILE A 191 18.60 3.17 -7.34
N GLU A 192 17.97 2.05 -7.04
CA GLU A 192 18.60 0.74 -6.94
C GLU A 192 18.59 0.02 -8.30
N LYS A 193 19.62 -0.79 -8.55
CA LYS A 193 19.61 -1.72 -9.68
C LYS A 193 18.81 -2.96 -9.30
N VAL A 194 17.58 -3.04 -9.75
CA VAL A 194 16.75 -4.24 -9.60
C VAL A 194 17.24 -5.32 -10.57
N LYS A 195 17.44 -6.53 -10.07
CA LYS A 195 17.82 -7.70 -10.89
C LYS A 195 16.62 -8.63 -11.09
N ASP A 196 15.79 -8.73 -10.09
CA ASP A 196 14.65 -9.63 -10.03
C ASP A 196 13.55 -9.00 -9.14
N PRO A 197 12.33 -8.73 -9.69
CA PRO A 197 11.25 -8.08 -8.96
C PRO A 197 10.79 -8.85 -7.73
N ILE A 198 10.74 -10.19 -7.78
CA ILE A 198 10.27 -10.98 -6.64
C ILE A 198 11.24 -10.92 -5.46
N SER A 199 12.54 -11.05 -5.70
CA SER A 199 13.57 -10.89 -4.66
C SER A 199 13.57 -9.47 -4.10
N TYR A 200 13.31 -8.47 -4.95
CA TYR A 200 13.21 -7.08 -4.54
C TYR A 200 11.98 -6.83 -3.64
N ALA A 201 10.83 -7.38 -3.99
CA ALA A 201 9.65 -7.33 -3.16
C ALA A 201 9.87 -8.02 -1.81
N PHE A 202 10.51 -9.19 -1.77
CA PHE A 202 10.84 -9.87 -0.51
C PHE A 202 11.87 -9.13 0.34
N LYS A 203 12.78 -8.36 -0.26
CA LYS A 203 13.64 -7.43 0.50
C LYS A 203 12.78 -6.43 1.27
N ILE A 204 11.76 -5.85 0.62
CA ILE A 204 10.84 -4.90 1.26
C ILE A 204 10.01 -5.59 2.35
N VAL A 205 9.49 -6.79 2.09
CA VAL A 205 8.74 -7.59 3.07
C VAL A 205 9.57 -7.84 4.34
N LYS A 206 10.82 -8.31 4.19
CA LYS A 206 11.71 -8.57 5.34
C LYS A 206 11.98 -7.30 6.17
N GLU A 207 12.24 -6.19 5.50
CA GLU A 207 12.43 -4.90 6.18
C GLU A 207 11.16 -4.44 6.90
N SER A 208 10.01 -4.47 6.24
CA SER A 208 8.73 -4.08 6.84
C SER A 208 8.36 -4.96 8.02
N PHE A 209 8.59 -6.27 7.90
CA PHE A 209 8.35 -7.21 8.98
C PHE A 209 9.15 -6.89 10.25
N SER A 210 10.39 -6.43 10.11
CA SER A 210 11.23 -6.11 11.27
C SER A 210 10.68 -4.98 12.15
N TYR A 211 9.74 -4.18 11.64
CA TYR A 211 9.20 -3.00 12.32
C TYR A 211 7.80 -3.18 12.92
N HIS A 212 7.11 -4.28 12.64
CA HIS A 212 5.71 -4.43 13.07
C HIS A 212 5.52 -4.36 14.59
N GLN A 213 6.46 -4.91 15.36
CA GLN A 213 6.39 -4.89 16.84
C GLN A 213 6.50 -3.48 17.41
N GLU A 214 7.27 -2.59 16.78
CA GLU A 214 7.40 -1.20 17.20
C GLU A 214 6.04 -0.48 17.14
N ILE A 215 5.28 -0.71 16.07
CA ILE A 215 3.93 -0.13 15.91
C ILE A 215 2.96 -0.68 16.98
N LEU A 216 2.96 -2.00 17.21
CA LEU A 216 2.09 -2.63 18.20
C LEU A 216 2.42 -2.15 19.63
N LEU A 217 3.70 -2.00 19.97
CA LEU A 217 4.13 -1.46 21.26
C LEU A 217 3.75 0.03 21.42
N ALA A 218 3.91 0.83 20.38
CA ALA A 218 3.52 2.24 20.39
C ALA A 218 2.00 2.39 20.57
N ASP A 219 1.20 1.59 19.89
CA ASP A 219 -0.26 1.55 20.08
C ASP A 219 -0.62 1.16 21.53
N THR A 220 0.07 0.18 22.10
CA THR A 220 -0.14 -0.23 23.49
C THR A 220 0.15 0.93 24.46
N LYS A 221 1.24 1.66 24.27
CA LYS A 221 1.56 2.85 25.07
C LYS A 221 0.49 3.94 24.93
N ALA A 222 0.07 4.22 23.70
CA ALA A 222 -0.96 5.22 23.44
C ALA A 222 -2.30 4.84 24.10
N ARG A 223 -2.68 3.56 24.05
CA ARG A 223 -3.90 3.02 24.68
C ARG A 223 -3.87 3.12 26.21
N ALA A 224 -2.70 3.04 26.85
CA ALA A 224 -2.58 3.11 28.30
C ALA A 224 -3.06 4.45 28.89
N LEU A 225 -3.22 5.50 28.05
CA LEU A 225 -3.77 6.79 28.46
C LEU A 225 -5.30 6.84 28.41
N LEU A 226 -5.94 5.85 27.84
CA LEU A 226 -7.38 5.81 27.64
C LEU A 226 -8.07 5.14 28.82
N THR A 227 -9.27 5.63 29.15
CA THR A 227 -10.19 4.88 30.02
C THR A 227 -10.62 3.58 29.33
N SER A 228 -11.11 2.60 30.10
CA SER A 228 -11.59 1.33 29.56
C SER A 228 -12.70 1.51 28.51
N ASP A 229 -13.56 2.51 28.67
CA ASP A 229 -14.64 2.78 27.72
C ASP A 229 -14.13 3.46 26.45
N GLN A 230 -13.16 4.36 26.54
CA GLN A 230 -12.47 4.95 25.40
C GLN A 230 -11.72 3.87 24.61
N ALA A 231 -11.00 2.99 25.27
CA ALA A 231 -10.28 1.88 24.63
C ALA A 231 -11.22 0.94 23.85
N LYS A 232 -12.43 0.69 24.36
CA LYS A 232 -13.46 -0.08 23.63
C LYS A 232 -13.95 0.65 22.37
N GLN A 233 -14.11 1.97 22.47
CA GLN A 233 -14.58 2.80 21.34
C GLN A 233 -13.51 2.91 20.23
N LEU A 234 -12.21 2.82 20.53
CA LEU A 234 -11.15 2.76 19.52
C LEU A 234 -11.27 1.56 18.55
N ARG A 235 -12.05 0.55 18.90
CA ARG A 235 -12.32 -0.60 18.01
C ARG A 235 -13.26 -0.25 16.85
N SER A 236 -14.04 0.83 17.00
CA SER A 236 -14.88 1.35 15.91
C SER A 236 -14.04 2.28 15.01
N TYR A 237 -14.43 2.37 13.76
CA TYR A 237 -13.81 3.29 12.78
C TYR A 237 -14.36 4.73 12.89
N ASP A 238 -15.16 5.02 13.92
CA ASP A 238 -15.73 6.33 14.12
C ASP A 238 -14.69 7.34 14.61
N ILE A 239 -14.77 8.57 14.12
CA ILE A 239 -13.95 9.68 14.56
C ILE A 239 -14.40 10.10 15.96
N LEU A 240 -13.54 9.89 16.94
CA LEU A 240 -13.85 10.15 18.34
C LEU A 240 -13.14 11.43 18.82
N ASN A 241 -13.83 12.25 19.58
CA ASN A 241 -13.27 13.53 20.09
C ASN A 241 -12.04 13.35 20.99
N PHE A 242 -11.83 12.18 21.59
CA PHE A 242 -10.66 11.87 22.41
C PHE A 242 -9.48 11.26 21.65
N GLU A 243 -9.64 10.98 20.35
CA GLU A 243 -8.63 10.26 19.54
C GLU A 243 -7.33 11.05 19.38
N LYS A 244 -7.39 12.39 19.41
CA LYS A 244 -6.21 13.25 19.19
C LYS A 244 -5.05 12.97 20.15
N PRO A 245 -5.22 12.96 21.50
CA PRO A 245 -4.13 12.65 22.43
C PRO A 245 -3.53 11.25 22.20
N TYR A 246 -4.35 10.28 21.85
CA TYR A 246 -3.90 8.93 21.47
C TYR A 246 -3.05 8.96 20.19
N LEU A 247 -3.52 9.65 19.13
CA LEU A 247 -2.79 9.77 17.88
C LEU A 247 -1.47 10.55 18.06
N ASP A 248 -1.44 11.59 18.89
CA ASP A 248 -0.23 12.35 19.19
C ASP A 248 0.87 11.43 19.76
N ILE A 249 0.51 10.49 20.64
CA ILE A 249 1.47 9.54 21.20
C ILE A 249 1.86 8.48 20.18
N LEU A 250 0.90 7.87 19.50
CA LEU A 250 1.20 6.88 18.46
C LEU A 250 2.15 7.49 17.41
N TYR A 251 1.91 8.74 17.01
CA TYR A 251 2.77 9.48 16.10
C TYR A 251 4.16 9.75 16.72
N SER A 252 4.24 10.25 17.94
CA SER A 252 5.54 10.56 18.55
C SER A 252 6.43 9.34 18.70
N GLU A 253 5.84 8.18 19.01
CA GLU A 253 6.56 6.90 19.16
C GLU A 253 6.97 6.27 17.82
N THR A 254 6.25 6.56 16.73
CA THR A 254 6.50 5.89 15.43
C THR A 254 6.85 6.85 14.29
N ARG A 255 7.05 8.14 14.58
CA ARG A 255 7.26 9.16 13.55
C ARG A 255 8.43 8.84 12.63
N GLU A 256 9.57 8.45 13.17
CA GLU A 256 10.76 8.17 12.38
C GLU A 256 10.55 6.95 11.48
N LEU A 257 9.94 5.90 12.03
CA LEU A 257 9.55 4.72 11.26
C LEU A 257 8.56 5.08 10.14
N LEU A 258 7.53 5.88 10.46
CA LEU A 258 6.51 6.31 9.49
C LEU A 258 7.16 7.02 8.29
N TYR A 259 8.04 8.00 8.55
CA TYR A 259 8.73 8.73 7.50
C TYR A 259 9.77 7.87 6.75
N ASP A 260 10.47 6.96 7.43
CA ASP A 260 11.37 6.03 6.75
C ASP A 260 10.61 5.16 5.74
N ARG A 261 9.50 4.56 6.16
CA ARG A 261 8.75 3.63 5.30
C ARG A 261 8.09 4.35 4.12
N ILE A 262 7.39 5.46 4.37
CA ILE A 262 6.72 6.21 3.31
C ILE A 262 7.71 6.93 2.38
N GLY A 263 8.89 7.33 2.89
CA GLY A 263 9.93 8.00 2.11
C GLY A 263 10.72 7.05 1.20
N ARG A 264 10.88 5.77 1.58
CA ARG A 264 11.56 4.77 0.73
C ARG A 264 10.69 4.30 -0.43
N ALA A 265 9.38 4.28 -0.28
CA ALA A 265 8.48 3.76 -1.29
C ALA A 265 8.62 4.42 -2.67
N PRO A 266 8.72 5.77 -2.81
CA PRO A 266 8.91 6.43 -4.11
C PRO A 266 10.19 6.04 -4.83
N ILE A 267 11.31 5.91 -4.10
CA ILE A 267 12.61 5.52 -4.68
C ILE A 267 12.56 4.08 -5.20
N ARG A 268 11.97 3.18 -4.43
CA ARG A 268 11.86 1.76 -4.81
C ARG A 268 10.89 1.55 -5.95
N LEU A 269 9.81 2.31 -6.00
CA LEU A 269 8.90 2.33 -7.13
C LEU A 269 9.60 2.81 -8.40
N ALA A 270 10.33 3.93 -8.33
CA ALA A 270 11.08 4.44 -9.46
C ALA A 270 12.16 3.44 -9.94
N SER A 271 12.80 2.71 -9.01
CA SER A 271 13.75 1.64 -9.34
C SER A 271 13.11 0.51 -10.14
N LEU A 272 11.89 0.10 -9.78
CA LEU A 272 11.11 -0.91 -10.53
C LEU A 272 10.63 -0.38 -11.88
N TRP A 273 10.19 0.88 -11.98
CA TRP A 273 9.83 1.48 -13.25
C TRP A 273 11.02 1.51 -14.21
N LYS A 274 12.21 1.87 -13.70
CA LYS A 274 13.45 1.81 -14.47
C LYS A 274 13.76 0.39 -14.93
N TYR A 275 13.68 -0.58 -14.03
CA TYR A 275 13.85 -2.00 -14.37
C TYR A 275 12.91 -2.43 -15.51
N CYS A 276 11.63 -2.13 -15.41
CA CYS A 276 10.65 -2.51 -16.43
C CYS A 276 10.97 -1.91 -17.81
N TRP A 277 11.36 -0.62 -17.84
CA TRP A 277 11.74 0.05 -19.08
C TRP A 277 13.02 -0.53 -19.70
N GLU A 278 14.05 -0.81 -18.88
CA GLU A 278 15.29 -1.45 -19.31
C GLU A 278 15.04 -2.87 -19.87
N GLN A 279 14.21 -3.68 -19.17
CA GLN A 279 13.82 -5.02 -19.65
C GLN A 279 12.94 -4.98 -20.92
N ALA A 280 12.26 -3.87 -21.14
CA ALA A 280 11.54 -3.65 -22.40
C ALA A 280 12.46 -3.30 -23.58
N GLY A 281 13.76 -3.13 -23.35
CA GLY A 281 14.75 -2.73 -24.37
C GLY A 281 14.89 -1.23 -24.50
N SER A 282 14.50 -0.47 -23.49
CA SER A 282 14.55 1.01 -23.41
C SER A 282 13.90 1.68 -24.65
N PRO A 283 12.63 1.35 -24.97
CA PRO A 283 11.96 1.91 -26.14
C PRO A 283 11.93 3.45 -26.09
N ALA A 284 11.92 4.08 -27.24
CA ALA A 284 11.68 5.52 -27.35
C ALA A 284 10.30 5.87 -26.76
N LEU A 285 10.25 6.87 -25.91
CA LEU A 285 9.04 7.29 -25.20
C LEU A 285 8.40 8.51 -25.87
N PRO A 286 7.04 8.61 -25.96
CA PRO A 286 6.33 9.70 -26.61
C PRO A 286 6.37 11.03 -25.84
#